data_b9328898def85fca02bc2432336c2df9
#
_entry.id   b9328898def85fca02bc2432336c2df9
#
_cell.length_a   1.000
_cell.length_b   1.000
_cell.length_c   1.000
_cell.angle_alpha   90.00
_cell.angle_beta   90.00
_cell.angle_gamma   90.00
#
_symmetry.space_group_name_H-M   'P 1'
#
loop_
_entity.id
_entity.type
_entity.pdbx_description
1 polymer ?
#
loop_
_entity_poly.entity_id
_entity_poly.type
_entity_poly.pdbx_seq_one_letter_code
_entity_poly.pdbx_strand_id
1 'polypeptide(L)'
;MGASLFHAVDLGVFAVANLINLLLTVMFIARGREKKKVESAAGLAVVLLGLPLAAASVVSALGRRAWWTWALPLLMVVFCVVEYLVDYALKVEFRDTRAMKPYLVLYYLSLMGLIGYSFQLGKTYGYVTLLTYFLHMGATAYSYGRVRHGR
;
A
#
# COMPACT_ATOMS: atom_id res chain seq x y z
N MET A 1 -17.87 -6.40 -21.34
CA MET A 1 -16.80 -5.45 -20.98
C MET A 1 -15.60 -5.70 -21.88
N GLY A 2 -15.08 -4.65 -22.53
CA GLY A 2 -14.05 -4.84 -23.56
C GLY A 2 -12.64 -5.05 -22.97
N ALA A 3 -11.76 -5.71 -23.74
CA ALA A 3 -10.36 -5.95 -23.37
C ALA A 3 -9.60 -4.65 -23.03
N SER A 4 -9.95 -3.54 -23.68
CA SER A 4 -9.40 -2.20 -23.41
C SER A 4 -9.68 -1.70 -21.99
N LEU A 5 -10.88 -1.95 -21.44
CA LEU A 5 -11.23 -1.58 -20.07
C LEU A 5 -10.37 -2.35 -19.07
N PHE A 6 -10.22 -3.66 -19.26
CA PHE A 6 -9.41 -4.46 -18.34
C PHE A 6 -7.92 -4.09 -18.38
N HIS A 7 -7.40 -3.77 -19.56
CA HIS A 7 -6.04 -3.26 -19.67
C HIS A 7 -5.88 -1.91 -18.92
N ALA A 8 -6.84 -0.99 -19.04
CA ALA A 8 -6.83 0.26 -18.30
C ALA A 8 -6.91 0.03 -16.78
N VAL A 9 -7.73 -0.92 -16.31
CA VAL A 9 -7.81 -1.31 -14.90
C VAL A 9 -6.46 -1.83 -14.41
N ASP A 10 -5.81 -2.70 -15.19
CA ASP A 10 -4.52 -3.28 -14.84
C ASP A 10 -3.41 -2.21 -14.72
N LEU A 11 -3.35 -1.29 -15.68
CA LEU A 11 -2.42 -0.16 -15.61
C LEU A 11 -2.75 0.77 -14.44
N GLY A 12 -4.03 0.97 -14.14
CA GLY A 12 -4.49 1.74 -12.99
C GLY A 12 -4.01 1.13 -11.67
N VAL A 13 -4.18 -0.19 -11.48
CA VAL A 13 -3.69 -0.89 -10.29
C VAL A 13 -2.18 -0.78 -10.18
N PHE A 14 -1.44 -0.98 -11.28
CA PHE A 14 0.01 -0.82 -11.30
C PHE A 14 0.46 0.60 -10.92
N ALA A 15 -0.18 1.63 -11.49
CA ALA A 15 0.13 3.02 -11.15
C ALA A 15 -0.13 3.33 -9.67
N VAL A 16 -1.28 2.89 -9.15
CA VAL A 16 -1.64 3.06 -7.74
C VAL A 16 -0.68 2.32 -6.81
N ALA A 17 -0.26 1.09 -7.15
CA ALA A 17 0.70 0.33 -6.37
C ALA A 17 2.03 1.08 -6.21
N ASN A 18 2.56 1.64 -7.29
CA ASN A 18 3.79 2.42 -7.26
C ASN A 18 3.61 3.75 -6.51
N LEU A 19 2.47 4.42 -6.68
CA LEU A 19 2.15 5.65 -5.95
C LEU A 19 2.06 5.38 -4.43
N ILE A 20 1.46 4.28 -4.00
CA ILE A 20 1.43 3.85 -2.60
C ILE A 20 2.86 3.69 -2.06
N ASN A 21 3.74 2.96 -2.76
CA ASN A 21 5.12 2.77 -2.34
C ASN A 21 5.88 4.11 -2.20
N LEU A 22 5.68 5.03 -3.13
CA LEU A 22 6.29 6.37 -3.09
C LEU A 22 5.74 7.23 -1.94
N LEU A 23 4.43 7.21 -1.70
CA LEU A 23 3.81 7.92 -0.58
C LEU A 23 4.26 7.36 0.76
N LEU A 24 4.38 6.04 0.89
CA LEU A 24 4.95 5.40 2.07
C LEU A 24 6.42 5.80 2.26
N THR A 25 7.20 5.91 1.19
CA THR A 25 8.56 6.43 1.23
C THR A 25 8.59 7.84 1.81
N VAL A 26 7.76 8.75 1.29
CA VAL A 26 7.64 10.12 1.80
C VAL A 26 7.19 10.14 3.26
N MET A 27 6.21 9.33 3.62
CA MET A 27 5.68 9.21 4.98
C MET A 27 6.79 8.82 5.98
N PHE A 28 7.59 7.79 5.67
CA PHE A 28 8.66 7.34 6.57
C PHE A 28 9.83 8.34 6.63
N ILE A 29 10.19 8.98 5.53
CA ILE A 29 11.19 10.06 5.57
C ILE A 29 10.69 11.24 6.44
N ALA A 30 9.42 11.63 6.28
CA ALA A 30 8.80 12.69 7.09
C ALA A 30 8.78 12.34 8.58
N ARG A 31 8.47 11.07 8.92
CA ARG A 31 8.53 10.53 10.29
C ARG A 31 9.95 10.65 10.86
N GLY A 32 10.97 10.21 10.13
CA GLY A 32 12.38 10.32 10.56
C GLY A 32 12.88 11.76 10.70
N ARG A 33 12.18 12.74 10.10
CA ARG A 33 12.45 14.17 10.20
C ARG A 33 11.46 14.92 11.10
N GLU A 34 10.60 14.21 11.84
CA GLU A 34 9.58 14.75 12.76
C GLU A 34 8.56 15.70 12.11
N LYS A 35 8.38 15.58 10.77
CA LYS A 35 7.43 16.39 10.00
C LYS A 35 6.02 15.79 10.05
N LYS A 36 5.36 15.83 11.20
CA LYS A 36 4.05 15.20 11.47
C LYS A 36 2.95 15.55 10.45
N LYS A 37 2.90 16.79 9.96
CA LYS A 37 1.90 17.21 8.95
C LYS A 37 2.07 16.46 7.63
N VAL A 38 3.31 16.31 7.17
CA VAL A 38 3.62 15.59 5.91
C VAL A 38 3.39 14.10 6.09
N GLU A 39 3.80 13.53 7.23
CA GLU A 39 3.55 12.13 7.59
C GLU A 39 2.04 11.80 7.54
N SER A 40 1.22 12.59 8.24
CA SER A 40 -0.23 12.38 8.28
C SER A 40 -0.89 12.57 6.91
N ALA A 41 -0.49 13.59 6.14
CA ALA A 41 -1.03 13.83 4.81
C ALA A 41 -0.69 12.67 3.85
N ALA A 42 0.55 12.17 3.86
CA ALA A 42 0.96 11.03 3.05
C ALA A 42 0.23 9.74 3.46
N GLY A 43 0.08 9.48 4.76
CA GLY A 43 -0.69 8.34 5.26
C GLY A 43 -2.16 8.38 4.83
N LEU A 44 -2.81 9.55 4.95
CA LEU A 44 -4.20 9.72 4.48
C LEU A 44 -4.32 9.51 2.97
N ALA A 45 -3.35 10.01 2.19
CA ALA A 45 -3.33 9.79 0.74
C ALA A 45 -3.23 8.30 0.40
N VAL A 46 -2.41 7.51 1.12
CA VAL A 46 -2.35 6.05 0.96
C VAL A 46 -3.71 5.41 1.23
N VAL A 47 -4.38 5.79 2.32
CA VAL A 47 -5.72 5.27 2.67
C VAL A 47 -6.73 5.57 1.56
N LEU A 48 -6.73 6.80 1.03
CA LEU A 48 -7.63 7.19 -0.07
C LEU A 48 -7.38 6.42 -1.37
N LEU A 49 -6.13 6.00 -1.63
CA LEU A 49 -5.80 5.12 -2.77
C LEU A 49 -6.40 3.71 -2.64
N GLY A 50 -6.90 3.33 -1.47
CA GLY A 50 -7.75 2.14 -1.32
C GLY A 50 -9.03 2.20 -2.16
N LEU A 51 -9.59 3.39 -2.40
CA LEU A 51 -10.83 3.54 -3.19
C LEU A 51 -10.68 3.08 -4.66
N PRO A 52 -9.69 3.58 -5.44
CA PRO A 52 -9.49 3.07 -6.80
C PRO A 52 -9.11 1.58 -6.84
N LEU A 53 -8.40 1.05 -5.84
CA LEU A 53 -8.12 -0.39 -5.74
C LEU A 53 -9.39 -1.20 -5.47
N ALA A 54 -10.29 -0.70 -4.62
CA ALA A 54 -11.59 -1.32 -4.38
C ALA A 54 -12.43 -1.35 -5.67
N ALA A 55 -12.50 -0.24 -6.40
CA ALA A 55 -13.19 -0.18 -7.68
C ALA A 55 -12.59 -1.16 -8.70
N ALA A 56 -11.26 -1.23 -8.82
CA ALA A 56 -10.57 -2.17 -9.69
C ALA A 56 -10.86 -3.64 -9.32
N SER A 57 -10.90 -3.95 -8.01
CA SER A 57 -11.24 -5.29 -7.51
C SER A 57 -12.67 -5.68 -7.87
N VAL A 58 -13.63 -4.78 -7.67
CA VAL A 58 -15.05 -5.00 -8.03
C VAL A 58 -15.22 -5.21 -9.54
N VAL A 59 -14.64 -4.34 -10.36
CA VAL A 59 -14.70 -4.46 -11.83
C VAL A 59 -14.10 -5.78 -12.31
N SER A 60 -12.98 -6.20 -11.72
CA SER A 60 -12.32 -7.46 -12.06
C SER A 60 -13.14 -8.67 -11.63
N ALA A 61 -13.75 -8.64 -10.44
CA ALA A 61 -14.63 -9.71 -9.94
C ALA A 61 -15.90 -9.85 -10.77
N LEU A 62 -16.60 -8.75 -11.07
CA LEU A 62 -17.80 -8.74 -11.92
C LEU A 62 -17.47 -9.18 -13.35
N GLY A 63 -16.29 -8.84 -13.85
CA GLY A 63 -15.79 -9.31 -15.14
C GLY A 63 -15.36 -10.78 -15.17
N ARG A 64 -15.52 -11.52 -14.08
CA ARG A 64 -15.13 -12.93 -13.92
C ARG A 64 -13.67 -13.19 -14.34
N ARG A 65 -12.81 -12.25 -14.03
CA ARG A 65 -11.37 -12.37 -14.29
C ARG A 65 -10.71 -13.39 -13.35
N ALA A 66 -9.45 -13.73 -13.63
CA ALA A 66 -8.67 -14.60 -12.75
C ALA A 66 -8.67 -14.06 -11.30
N TRP A 67 -8.74 -14.95 -10.30
CA TRP A 67 -8.91 -14.59 -8.89
C TRP A 67 -7.87 -13.58 -8.39
N TRP A 68 -6.64 -13.65 -8.86
CA TRP A 68 -5.57 -12.74 -8.44
C TRP A 68 -5.83 -11.27 -8.84
N THR A 69 -6.62 -11.01 -9.92
CA THR A 69 -6.89 -9.66 -10.40
C THR A 69 -7.78 -8.85 -9.47
N TRP A 70 -8.55 -9.51 -8.61
CA TRP A 70 -9.37 -8.85 -7.61
C TRP A 70 -8.89 -9.10 -6.18
N ALA A 71 -8.34 -10.29 -5.88
CA ALA A 71 -7.94 -10.66 -4.53
C ALA A 71 -6.67 -9.91 -4.07
N LEU A 72 -5.66 -9.75 -4.96
CA LEU A 72 -4.41 -9.09 -4.57
C LEU A 72 -4.58 -7.59 -4.29
N PRO A 73 -5.29 -6.78 -5.12
CA PRO A 73 -5.59 -5.41 -4.76
C PRO A 73 -6.51 -5.30 -3.53
N LEU A 74 -7.42 -6.26 -3.34
CA LEU A 74 -8.33 -6.27 -2.19
C LEU A 74 -7.59 -6.41 -0.85
N LEU A 75 -6.46 -7.11 -0.80
CA LEU A 75 -5.61 -7.15 0.41
C LEU A 75 -5.17 -5.75 0.83
N MET A 76 -4.78 -4.91 -0.12
CA MET A 76 -4.40 -3.52 0.17
C MET A 76 -5.63 -2.69 0.59
N VAL A 77 -6.80 -2.93 0.02
CA VAL A 77 -8.04 -2.28 0.45
C VAL A 77 -8.34 -2.61 1.91
N VAL A 78 -8.23 -3.89 2.29
CA VAL A 78 -8.43 -4.32 3.70
C VAL A 78 -7.43 -3.62 4.61
N PHE A 79 -6.16 -3.54 4.23
CA PHE A 79 -5.15 -2.79 4.99
C PHE A 79 -5.53 -1.32 5.13
N CYS A 80 -5.93 -0.64 4.04
CA CYS A 80 -6.35 0.77 4.08
C CYS A 80 -7.56 1.00 5.00
N VAL A 81 -8.52 0.07 5.03
CA VAL A 81 -9.66 0.14 5.96
C VAL A 81 -9.20 -0.01 7.41
N VAL A 82 -8.33 -0.98 7.70
CA VAL A 82 -7.78 -1.18 9.04
C VAL A 82 -6.98 0.06 9.48
N GLU A 83 -6.12 0.60 8.62
CA GLU A 83 -5.34 1.81 8.89
C GLU A 83 -6.26 3.00 9.18
N TYR A 84 -7.29 3.21 8.36
CA TYR A 84 -8.26 4.27 8.60
C TYR A 84 -8.97 4.12 9.95
N LEU A 85 -9.44 2.91 10.27
CA LEU A 85 -10.14 2.66 11.52
C LEU A 85 -9.24 2.88 12.73
N VAL A 86 -8.00 2.40 12.68
CA VAL A 86 -7.09 2.43 13.82
C VAL A 86 -6.48 3.82 14.03
N ASP A 87 -5.94 4.43 12.98
CA ASP A 87 -5.18 5.69 13.11
C ASP A 87 -6.06 6.95 13.03
N TYR A 88 -7.17 6.90 12.27
CA TYR A 88 -8.00 8.10 12.02
C TYR A 88 -9.34 8.08 12.74
N ALA A 89 -10.07 6.96 12.74
CA ALA A 89 -11.40 6.90 13.33
C ALA A 89 -11.34 6.63 14.86
N LEU A 90 -10.65 5.57 15.28
CA LEU A 90 -10.59 5.15 16.68
C LEU A 90 -9.41 5.73 17.42
N LYS A 91 -8.35 6.18 16.73
CA LYS A 91 -7.10 6.76 17.28
C LYS A 91 -6.50 5.88 18.38
N VAL A 92 -6.45 4.57 18.12
CA VAL A 92 -5.98 3.57 19.08
C VAL A 92 -4.44 3.53 19.08
N GLU A 93 -3.84 3.73 20.24
CA GLU A 93 -2.40 3.50 20.43
C GLU A 93 -2.13 1.99 20.58
N PHE A 94 -1.97 1.28 19.47
CA PHE A 94 -1.75 -0.17 19.45
C PHE A 94 -0.29 -0.58 19.16
N ARG A 95 0.57 0.38 18.80
CA ARG A 95 1.93 0.14 18.31
C ARG A 95 2.82 -0.56 19.34
N ASP A 96 2.54 -0.37 20.63
CA ASP A 96 3.24 -1.03 21.74
C ASP A 96 2.50 -2.29 22.25
N THR A 97 1.46 -2.73 21.56
CA THR A 97 0.64 -3.88 21.95
C THR A 97 0.91 -5.11 21.07
N ARG A 98 0.39 -6.27 21.50
CA ARG A 98 0.44 -7.51 20.70
C ARG A 98 -0.29 -7.39 19.35
N ALA A 99 -1.21 -6.43 19.20
CA ALA A 99 -1.94 -6.18 17.97
C ALA A 99 -1.04 -5.62 16.83
N MET A 100 0.14 -5.10 17.16
CA MET A 100 1.12 -4.66 16.16
C MET A 100 1.56 -5.80 15.22
N LYS A 101 1.67 -7.04 15.71
CA LYS A 101 2.12 -8.18 14.89
C LYS A 101 1.17 -8.50 13.73
N PRO A 102 -0.14 -8.77 13.95
CA PRO A 102 -1.06 -9.04 12.85
C PRO A 102 -1.22 -7.82 11.92
N TYR A 103 -1.15 -6.61 12.43
CA TYR A 103 -1.15 -5.39 11.61
C TYR A 103 0.04 -5.36 10.64
N LEU A 104 1.26 -5.63 11.12
CA LEU A 104 2.45 -5.69 10.25
C LEU A 104 2.36 -6.83 9.23
N VAL A 105 1.83 -7.98 9.60
CA VAL A 105 1.61 -9.10 8.67
C VAL A 105 0.68 -8.66 7.55
N LEU A 106 -0.46 -8.04 7.88
CA LEU A 106 -1.41 -7.53 6.89
C LEU A 106 -0.76 -6.47 5.97
N TYR A 107 0.00 -5.54 6.55
CA TYR A 107 0.72 -4.51 5.82
C TYR A 107 1.68 -5.09 4.78
N TYR A 108 2.59 -5.97 5.19
CA TYR A 108 3.55 -6.56 4.27
C TYR A 108 2.90 -7.51 3.26
N LEU A 109 1.88 -8.27 3.67
CA LEU A 109 1.13 -9.15 2.77
C LEU A 109 0.43 -8.32 1.67
N SER A 110 -0.12 -7.16 2.02
CA SER A 110 -0.76 -6.26 1.07
C SER A 110 0.23 -5.70 0.04
N LEU A 111 1.41 -5.28 0.49
CA LEU A 111 2.48 -4.80 -0.42
C LEU A 111 2.99 -5.92 -1.32
N MET A 112 3.21 -7.12 -0.79
CA MET A 112 3.60 -8.29 -1.57
C MET A 112 2.52 -8.67 -2.58
N GLY A 113 1.24 -8.51 -2.22
CA GLY A 113 0.12 -8.69 -3.13
C GLY A 113 0.19 -7.77 -4.34
N LEU A 114 0.46 -6.48 -4.14
CA LEU A 114 0.60 -5.51 -5.23
C LEU A 114 1.83 -5.80 -6.12
N ILE A 115 2.96 -6.24 -5.52
CA ILE A 115 4.13 -6.68 -6.28
C ILE A 115 3.78 -7.92 -7.12
N GLY A 116 3.13 -8.91 -6.51
CA GLY A 116 2.67 -10.12 -7.20
C GLY A 116 1.73 -9.80 -8.35
N TYR A 117 0.78 -8.87 -8.15
CA TYR A 117 -0.10 -8.37 -9.21
C TYR A 117 0.70 -7.80 -10.38
N SER A 118 1.67 -6.94 -10.10
CA SER A 118 2.50 -6.30 -11.12
C SER A 118 3.32 -7.33 -11.92
N PHE A 119 3.84 -8.38 -11.27
CA PHE A 119 4.53 -9.48 -11.97
C PHE A 119 3.61 -10.28 -12.87
N GLN A 120 2.33 -10.43 -12.52
CA GLN A 120 1.34 -11.10 -13.39
C GLN A 120 1.03 -10.27 -14.66
N LEU A 121 1.18 -8.95 -14.61
CA LEU A 121 1.06 -8.10 -15.81
C LEU A 121 2.29 -8.22 -16.72
N GLY A 122 3.45 -8.48 -16.15
CA GLY A 122 4.70 -8.66 -16.89
C GLY A 122 5.93 -8.38 -16.02
N LYS A 123 7.06 -8.96 -16.40
CA LYS A 123 8.32 -8.84 -15.64
C LYS A 123 8.73 -7.38 -15.40
N THR A 124 8.62 -6.51 -16.42
CA THR A 124 8.99 -5.10 -16.32
C THR A 124 8.14 -4.39 -15.26
N TYR A 125 6.82 -4.59 -15.25
CA TYR A 125 5.92 -4.02 -14.26
C TYR A 125 6.26 -4.50 -12.85
N GLY A 126 6.53 -5.80 -12.69
CA GLY A 126 6.94 -6.38 -11.42
C GLY A 126 8.24 -5.78 -10.89
N TYR A 127 9.28 -5.64 -11.73
CA TYR A 127 10.54 -5.04 -11.31
C TYR A 127 10.42 -3.56 -10.94
N VAL A 128 9.61 -2.77 -11.65
CA VAL A 128 9.35 -1.37 -11.29
C VAL A 128 8.69 -1.28 -9.93
N THR A 129 7.66 -2.09 -9.66
CA THR A 129 6.97 -2.11 -8.35
C THR A 129 7.90 -2.61 -7.25
N LEU A 130 8.76 -3.58 -7.53
CA LEU A 130 9.77 -4.07 -6.59
C LEU A 130 10.80 -2.99 -6.25
N LEU A 131 11.24 -2.20 -7.24
CA LEU A 131 12.17 -1.09 -7.03
C LEU A 131 11.55 -0.02 -6.11
N THR A 132 10.32 0.40 -6.37
CA THR A 132 9.62 1.39 -5.52
C THR A 132 9.38 0.84 -4.11
N TYR A 133 9.12 -0.46 -3.97
CA TYR A 133 9.05 -1.13 -2.67
C TYR A 133 10.39 -1.09 -1.91
N PHE A 134 11.53 -1.33 -2.57
CA PHE A 134 12.83 -1.21 -1.92
C PHE A 134 13.15 0.23 -1.49
N LEU A 135 12.74 1.24 -2.26
CA LEU A 135 12.84 2.64 -1.83
C LEU A 135 12.05 2.87 -0.54
N HIS A 136 10.82 2.35 -0.46
CA HIS A 136 10.01 2.39 0.73
C HIS A 136 10.70 1.67 1.92
N MET A 137 11.24 0.48 1.72
CA MET A 137 11.95 -0.27 2.77
C MET A 137 13.18 0.49 3.28
N GLY A 138 13.94 1.13 2.39
CA GLY A 138 15.05 2.01 2.75
C GLY A 138 14.62 3.20 3.61
N ALA A 139 13.51 3.85 3.23
CA ALA A 139 12.92 4.95 4.01
C ALA A 139 12.44 4.48 5.40
N THR A 140 11.87 3.28 5.48
CA THR A 140 11.44 2.67 6.74
C THR A 140 12.65 2.44 7.65
N ALA A 141 13.72 1.82 7.14
CA ALA A 141 14.96 1.60 7.89
C ALA A 141 15.59 2.91 8.37
N TYR A 142 15.62 3.94 7.51
CA TYR A 142 16.08 5.29 7.88
C TYR A 142 15.26 5.86 9.03
N SER A 143 13.94 5.78 8.97
CA SER A 143 13.03 6.31 9.99
C SER A 143 13.29 5.65 11.36
N TYR A 144 13.35 4.32 11.38
CA TYR A 144 13.59 3.59 12.64
C TYR A 144 15.00 3.84 13.20
N GLY A 145 16.01 3.96 12.37
CA GLY A 145 17.38 4.31 12.79
C GLY A 145 17.42 5.67 13.48
N ARG A 146 16.75 6.68 12.91
CA ARG A 146 16.67 8.03 13.49
C ARG A 146 15.94 8.08 14.82
N VAL A 147 14.78 7.43 14.92
CA VAL A 147 13.99 7.38 16.16
C VAL A 147 14.75 6.69 17.28
N ARG A 148 15.53 5.64 16.96
CA ARG A 148 16.31 4.89 17.95
C ARG A 148 17.53 5.66 18.48
N HIS A 149 18.18 6.49 17.65
CA HIS A 149 19.38 7.25 18.03
C HIS A 149 19.06 8.65 18.59
N GLY A 150 17.82 9.13 18.45
CA GLY A 150 17.36 10.41 19.01
C GLY A 150 16.77 10.31 20.42
N ARG A 151 16.79 9.11 21.02
CA ARG A 151 16.48 8.85 22.42
C ARG A 151 17.77 8.50 23.14
#